data_76b32d77c08ab1ebe1f56e9c3a2b842e
#
_entry.id   76b32d77c08ab1ebe1f56e9c3a2b842e
#
_cell.length_a   1.000
_cell.length_b   1.000
_cell.length_c   1.000
_cell.angle_alpha   90.00
_cell.angle_beta   90.00
_cell.angle_gamma   90.00
#
_symmetry.space_group_name_H-M   'P 1'
#
loop_
_entity.id
_entity.type
_entity.pdbx_description
1 polymer ?
#
loop_
_entity_poly.entity_id
_entity_poly.type
_entity_poly.pdbx_seq_one_letter_code
_entity_poly.pdbx_strand_id
1 'polypeptide(L)'
;HTRCSGVSWARRCGIRDRIEYPAVFADKERRIKLDGEAYFQVAQNIHKPFIVQTPKGNVEVLGTQFNVESYSDDSTFATALMEGAVKITAGNYQCQLKPNQMAYLKDGEIKVAPIEDYNPYRWREGIISFKDATFPYIIHKFEKYYGVEIRIENKAVMNYRCTGKFRHSDGVRYALRVLQKDVDFQFVRDEENHIIYIK
;
A
#
# COMPACT_ATOMS: atom_id res chain seq x y z
N HIS A 1 -15.59 -3.11 -0.33
CA HIS A 1 -15.31 -3.86 0.91
C HIS A 1 -15.81 -5.29 0.76
N THR A 2 -14.94 -6.25 1.03
CA THR A 2 -15.27 -7.68 1.07
C THR A 2 -15.32 -8.12 2.54
N ARG A 3 -16.27 -9.00 2.89
CA ARG A 3 -16.40 -9.56 4.25
C ARG A 3 -16.32 -11.07 4.19
N CYS A 4 -15.58 -11.67 5.12
CA CYS A 4 -15.54 -13.11 5.31
C CYS A 4 -15.28 -13.42 6.79
N SER A 5 -16.17 -14.19 7.45
CA SER A 5 -15.98 -14.74 8.79
C SER A 5 -15.42 -13.75 9.83
N GLY A 6 -16.05 -12.57 9.97
CA GLY A 6 -15.64 -11.54 10.93
C GLY A 6 -14.40 -10.73 10.52
N VAL A 7 -13.99 -10.81 9.28
CA VAL A 7 -12.95 -9.96 8.68
C VAL A 7 -13.56 -9.15 7.55
N SER A 8 -13.35 -7.85 7.55
CA SER A 8 -13.61 -7.00 6.40
C SER A 8 -12.32 -6.33 5.96
N TRP A 9 -12.18 -6.16 4.66
CA TRP A 9 -11.04 -5.46 4.09
C TRP A 9 -11.43 -4.60 2.90
N ALA A 10 -10.74 -3.51 2.73
CA ALA A 10 -10.65 -2.77 1.49
C ALA A 10 -9.29 -3.09 0.88
N ARG A 11 -9.25 -3.45 -0.38
CA ARG A 11 -8.01 -3.54 -1.17
C ARG A 11 -7.90 -2.35 -2.09
N ARG A 12 -6.69 -1.98 -2.44
CA ARG A 12 -6.45 -1.07 -3.54
C ARG A 12 -6.84 -1.78 -4.85
N CYS A 13 -7.51 -1.10 -5.77
CA CYS A 13 -7.88 -1.66 -7.07
C CYS A 13 -6.75 -1.46 -8.10
N GLY A 14 -5.52 -1.82 -7.78
CA GLY A 14 -4.42 -1.88 -8.72
C GLY A 14 -4.48 -3.17 -9.56
N ILE A 15 -4.02 -3.14 -10.82
CA ILE A 15 -3.96 -4.34 -11.69
C ILE A 15 -3.05 -5.41 -11.06
N ARG A 16 -2.12 -5.03 -10.20
CA ARG A 16 -1.13 -5.92 -9.56
C ARG A 16 -1.52 -6.38 -8.16
N ASP A 17 -2.58 -5.82 -7.57
CA ASP A 17 -2.99 -6.21 -6.21
C ASP A 17 -3.71 -7.56 -6.24
N ARG A 18 -3.18 -8.50 -5.49
CA ARG A 18 -3.70 -9.86 -5.37
C ARG A 18 -3.96 -10.22 -3.92
N ILE A 19 -5.17 -10.69 -3.64
CA ILE A 19 -5.53 -11.25 -2.35
C ILE A 19 -6.16 -12.63 -2.57
N GLU A 20 -5.61 -13.64 -1.90
CA GLU A 20 -6.12 -15.02 -1.92
C GLU A 20 -6.64 -15.38 -0.52
N TYR A 21 -7.85 -15.85 -0.44
CA TYR A 21 -8.47 -16.25 0.81
C TYR A 21 -9.43 -17.44 0.59
N PRO A 22 -9.59 -18.33 1.57
CA PRO A 22 -10.53 -19.43 1.48
C PRO A 22 -11.97 -18.91 1.62
N ALA A 23 -12.93 -19.58 0.99
CA ALA A 23 -14.36 -19.26 1.14
C ALA A 23 -14.83 -19.37 2.61
N VAL A 24 -14.23 -20.30 3.35
CA VAL A 24 -14.48 -20.52 4.79
C VAL A 24 -13.14 -20.81 5.47
N PHE A 25 -12.90 -20.14 6.59
CA PHE A 25 -11.75 -20.46 7.44
C PHE A 25 -12.07 -21.68 8.30
N ALA A 26 -11.68 -22.87 7.86
CA ALA A 26 -11.97 -24.15 8.56
C ALA A 26 -10.98 -24.46 9.69
N ASP A 27 -9.73 -24.00 9.58
CA ASP A 27 -8.63 -24.32 10.49
C ASP A 27 -8.65 -23.49 11.79
N LYS A 28 -7.65 -23.74 12.65
CA LYS A 28 -7.44 -23.01 13.92
C LYS A 28 -7.01 -21.55 13.71
N GLU A 29 -6.77 -21.13 12.48
CA GLU A 29 -6.37 -19.77 12.11
C GLU A 29 -7.17 -19.26 10.89
N ARG A 30 -7.17 -17.95 10.69
CA ARG A 30 -7.76 -17.26 9.55
C ARG A 30 -6.62 -16.74 8.67
N ARG A 31 -6.16 -17.52 7.71
CA ARG A 31 -4.99 -17.17 6.87
C ARG A 31 -5.43 -16.69 5.49
N ILE A 32 -4.79 -15.61 5.04
CA ILE A 32 -4.91 -15.08 3.68
C ILE A 32 -3.52 -14.82 3.10
N LYS A 33 -3.44 -14.69 1.78
CA LYS A 33 -2.24 -14.20 1.11
C LYS A 33 -2.52 -12.85 0.50
N LEU A 34 -1.55 -11.93 0.60
CA LEU A 34 -1.60 -10.59 0.04
C LEU A 34 -0.32 -10.31 -0.74
N ASP A 35 -0.46 -9.92 -2.00
CA ASP A 35 0.57 -9.27 -2.81
C ASP A 35 -0.04 -7.95 -3.30
N GLY A 36 0.29 -6.85 -2.64
CA GLY A 36 -0.39 -5.57 -2.84
C GLY A 36 -0.58 -4.76 -1.57
N GLU A 37 -1.59 -3.90 -1.56
CA GLU A 37 -1.98 -3.13 -0.38
C GLU A 37 -3.43 -3.36 0.02
N ALA A 38 -3.65 -3.63 1.31
CA ALA A 38 -4.97 -3.80 1.87
C ALA A 38 -5.10 -3.23 3.29
N TYR A 39 -6.26 -2.68 3.58
CA TYR A 39 -6.67 -2.26 4.91
C TYR A 39 -7.65 -3.28 5.49
N PHE A 40 -7.37 -3.75 6.68
CA PHE A 40 -8.13 -4.79 7.36
C PHE A 40 -8.83 -4.27 8.61
N GLN A 41 -10.07 -4.71 8.80
CA GLN A 41 -10.80 -4.63 10.06
C GLN A 41 -11.13 -6.05 10.47
N VAL A 42 -10.47 -6.53 11.51
CA VAL A 42 -10.56 -7.92 11.98
C VAL A 42 -11.32 -7.96 13.30
N ALA A 43 -12.43 -8.70 13.34
CA ALA A 43 -13.16 -8.95 14.58
C ALA A 43 -12.27 -9.74 15.55
N GLN A 44 -12.34 -9.36 16.84
CA GLN A 44 -11.57 -9.99 17.89
C GLN A 44 -11.90 -11.47 18.02
N ASN A 45 -10.87 -12.31 17.98
CA ASN A 45 -10.96 -13.73 18.25
C ASN A 45 -9.59 -14.27 18.71
N ILE A 46 -9.42 -14.43 20.02
CA ILE A 46 -8.15 -14.88 20.63
C ILE A 46 -7.84 -16.35 20.34
N HIS A 47 -8.87 -17.15 20.01
CA HIS A 47 -8.71 -18.58 19.73
C HIS A 47 -8.45 -18.87 18.25
N LYS A 48 -8.64 -17.87 17.39
CA LYS A 48 -8.48 -18.03 15.94
C LYS A 48 -7.79 -16.81 15.36
N PRO A 49 -6.45 -16.73 15.44
CA PRO A 49 -5.67 -15.59 14.92
C PRO A 49 -5.91 -15.38 13.43
N PHE A 50 -5.80 -14.12 12.98
CA PHE A 50 -5.83 -13.77 11.58
C PHE A 50 -4.41 -13.47 11.10
N ILE A 51 -4.00 -14.11 10.02
CA ILE A 51 -2.64 -14.04 9.47
C ILE A 51 -2.70 -13.55 8.03
N VAL A 52 -2.04 -12.44 7.76
CA VAL A 52 -1.75 -11.95 6.40
C VAL A 52 -0.36 -12.43 6.01
N GLN A 53 -0.30 -13.40 5.12
CA GLN A 53 0.95 -13.86 4.52
C GLN A 53 1.28 -12.98 3.32
N THR A 54 2.47 -12.39 3.31
CA THR A 54 2.97 -11.53 2.24
C THR A 54 4.26 -12.07 1.65
N PRO A 55 4.73 -11.58 0.49
CA PRO A 55 6.03 -11.94 -0.07
C PRO A 55 7.22 -11.66 0.85
N LYS A 56 7.09 -10.70 1.78
CA LYS A 56 8.19 -10.25 2.65
C LYS A 56 8.06 -10.73 4.09
N GLY A 57 6.91 -11.23 4.51
CA GLY A 57 6.69 -11.68 5.89
C GLY A 57 5.22 -11.89 6.22
N ASN A 58 4.98 -12.29 7.46
CA ASN A 58 3.64 -12.54 7.99
C ASN A 58 3.24 -11.47 8.99
N VAL A 59 1.98 -11.08 8.94
CA VAL A 59 1.36 -10.13 9.88
C VAL A 59 0.24 -10.87 10.61
N GLU A 60 0.38 -11.05 11.92
CA GLU A 60 -0.55 -11.80 12.76
C GLU A 60 -1.29 -10.87 13.73
N VAL A 61 -2.61 -11.03 13.82
CA VAL A 61 -3.49 -10.23 14.68
C VAL A 61 -4.60 -11.08 15.31
N LEU A 62 -5.16 -10.60 16.43
CA LEU A 62 -6.28 -11.25 17.12
C LEU A 62 -7.60 -10.48 16.97
N GLY A 63 -7.53 -9.17 16.74
CA GLY A 63 -8.67 -8.27 16.57
C GLY A 63 -8.15 -6.84 16.42
N THR A 64 -8.12 -6.31 15.20
CA THR A 64 -7.19 -5.22 14.87
C THR A 64 -7.66 -4.45 13.65
N GLN A 65 -7.40 -3.15 13.61
CA GLN A 65 -7.51 -2.31 12.43
C GLN A 65 -6.10 -1.91 11.98
N PHE A 66 -5.71 -2.32 10.77
CA PHE A 66 -4.36 -2.13 10.27
C PHE A 66 -4.31 -2.11 8.74
N ASN A 67 -3.25 -1.50 8.22
CA ASN A 67 -2.92 -1.50 6.79
C ASN A 67 -1.68 -2.35 6.55
N VAL A 68 -1.67 -3.12 5.49
CA VAL A 68 -0.49 -3.87 5.02
C VAL A 68 -0.22 -3.49 3.58
N GLU A 69 1.02 -3.13 3.28
CA GLU A 69 1.53 -2.91 1.94
C GLU A 69 2.75 -3.79 1.72
N SER A 70 2.69 -4.72 0.76
CA SER A 70 3.81 -5.59 0.41
C SER A 70 3.65 -6.08 -1.01
N TYR A 71 4.63 -5.78 -1.86
CA TYR A 71 4.66 -6.16 -3.26
C TYR A 71 5.80 -7.12 -3.54
N SER A 72 5.54 -8.14 -4.38
CA SER A 72 6.55 -9.11 -4.82
C SER A 72 7.53 -8.51 -5.82
N ASP A 73 7.10 -7.50 -6.59
CA ASP A 73 7.85 -6.87 -7.68
C ASP A 73 8.78 -5.73 -7.23
N ASP A 74 8.77 -5.36 -5.96
CA ASP A 74 9.67 -4.35 -5.39
C ASP A 74 10.09 -4.70 -3.95
N SER A 75 10.83 -3.82 -3.27
CA SER A 75 11.27 -4.02 -1.89
C SER A 75 10.27 -3.54 -0.84
N THR A 76 9.06 -3.12 -1.25
CA THR A 76 8.07 -2.53 -0.35
C THR A 76 7.53 -3.56 0.64
N PHE A 77 7.64 -3.24 1.90
CA PHE A 77 6.91 -3.84 3.02
C PHE A 77 6.64 -2.77 4.06
N ALA A 78 5.38 -2.54 4.36
CA ALA A 78 4.97 -1.68 5.45
C ALA A 78 3.68 -2.21 6.10
N THR A 79 3.60 -2.11 7.40
CA THR A 79 2.40 -2.42 8.18
C THR A 79 2.15 -1.29 9.16
N ALA A 80 0.97 -0.68 9.12
CA ALA A 80 0.57 0.41 10.00
C ALA A 80 -0.60 -0.02 10.88
N LEU A 81 -0.47 0.18 12.18
CA LEU A 81 -1.46 -0.23 13.17
C LEU A 81 -2.26 0.97 13.68
N MET A 82 -3.59 0.93 13.47
CA MET A 82 -4.53 1.93 13.96
C MET A 82 -5.09 1.54 15.33
N GLU A 83 -5.54 0.29 15.47
CA GLU A 83 -6.18 -0.20 16.69
C GLU A 83 -5.84 -1.66 16.93
N GLY A 84 -5.62 -2.05 18.19
CA GLY A 84 -5.34 -3.43 18.61
C GLY A 84 -3.84 -3.71 18.75
N ALA A 85 -3.39 -4.87 18.30
CA ALA A 85 -2.00 -5.29 18.32
C ALA A 85 -1.65 -6.09 17.08
N VAL A 86 -0.43 -5.90 16.59
CA VAL A 86 0.12 -6.61 15.43
C VAL A 86 1.44 -7.24 15.81
N LYS A 87 1.62 -8.51 15.43
CA LYS A 87 2.89 -9.21 15.43
C LYS A 87 3.36 -9.42 14.00
N ILE A 88 4.59 -9.02 13.71
CA ILE A 88 5.21 -9.17 12.40
C ILE A 88 6.36 -10.14 12.50
N THR A 89 6.47 -11.06 11.53
CA THR A 89 7.59 -11.98 11.36
C THR A 89 8.07 -11.91 9.92
N ALA A 90 9.32 -11.51 9.70
CA ALA A 90 9.94 -11.41 8.39
C ALA A 90 11.37 -11.97 8.44
N GLY A 91 11.59 -13.15 7.86
CA GLY A 91 12.83 -13.89 8.00
C GLY A 91 13.17 -14.14 9.48
N ASN A 92 14.31 -13.68 9.92
CA ASN A 92 14.77 -13.78 11.33
C ASN A 92 14.27 -12.62 12.21
N TYR A 93 13.59 -11.63 11.64
CA TYR A 93 13.11 -10.47 12.39
C TYR A 93 11.70 -10.72 12.91
N GLN A 94 11.48 -10.31 14.16
CA GLN A 94 10.18 -10.34 14.79
C GLN A 94 9.96 -9.05 15.57
N CYS A 95 8.80 -8.42 15.39
CA CYS A 95 8.43 -7.24 16.15
C CYS A 95 6.93 -7.22 16.46
N GLN A 96 6.56 -6.41 17.44
CA GLN A 96 5.18 -6.12 17.77
C GLN A 96 4.93 -4.62 17.66
N LEU A 97 3.78 -4.26 17.09
CA LEU A 97 3.33 -2.87 17.00
C LEU A 97 2.28 -2.60 18.08
N LYS A 98 2.34 -1.40 18.61
CA LYS A 98 1.29 -0.75 19.41
C LYS A 98 0.47 0.18 18.51
N PRO A 99 -0.76 0.58 18.90
CA PRO A 99 -1.53 1.57 18.16
C PRO A 99 -0.72 2.82 17.83
N ASN A 100 -0.93 3.36 16.64
CA ASN A 100 -0.22 4.51 16.09
C ASN A 100 1.26 4.27 15.77
N GLN A 101 1.65 3.02 15.58
CA GLN A 101 2.97 2.65 15.08
C GLN A 101 2.88 1.99 13.71
N MET A 102 3.96 2.12 12.95
CA MET A 102 4.18 1.41 11.71
C MET A 102 5.51 0.67 11.73
N ALA A 103 5.57 -0.48 11.06
CA ALA A 103 6.80 -1.17 10.71
C ALA A 103 6.99 -1.08 9.19
N TYR A 104 8.24 -0.91 8.76
CA TYR A 104 8.59 -0.89 7.34
C TYR A 104 9.97 -1.49 7.11
N LEU A 105 10.18 -2.04 5.92
CA LEU A 105 11.48 -2.58 5.51
C LEU A 105 12.37 -1.44 5.02
N LYS A 106 13.56 -1.33 5.58
CA LYS A 106 14.61 -0.41 5.15
C LYS A 106 15.96 -1.08 5.27
N ASP A 107 16.75 -1.06 4.20
CA ASP A 107 18.09 -1.65 4.15
C ASP A 107 18.14 -3.13 4.60
N GLY A 108 17.07 -3.89 4.28
CA GLY A 108 16.93 -5.31 4.67
C GLY A 108 16.49 -5.56 6.11
N GLU A 109 16.24 -4.52 6.91
CA GLU A 109 15.81 -4.61 8.29
C GLU A 109 14.41 -4.03 8.50
N ILE A 110 13.66 -4.61 9.44
CA ILE A 110 12.38 -4.04 9.88
C ILE A 110 12.65 -2.90 10.86
N LYS A 111 12.19 -1.70 10.52
CA LYS A 111 12.21 -0.52 11.38
C LYS A 111 10.80 -0.24 11.90
N VAL A 112 10.70 0.22 13.14
CA VAL A 112 9.44 0.63 13.77
C VAL A 112 9.48 2.12 14.05
N ALA A 113 8.41 2.84 13.68
CA ALA A 113 8.28 4.27 13.88
C ALA A 113 6.82 4.64 14.26
N PRO A 114 6.60 5.80 14.89
CA PRO A 114 5.25 6.33 15.06
C PRO A 114 4.63 6.70 13.70
N ILE A 115 3.31 6.61 13.58
CA ILE A 115 2.57 7.14 12.43
C ILE A 115 2.40 8.65 12.65
N GLU A 116 3.13 9.45 11.90
CA GLU A 116 3.04 10.91 11.98
C GLU A 116 1.91 11.47 11.10
N ASP A 117 1.55 10.78 10.03
CA ASP A 117 0.53 11.21 9.08
C ASP A 117 -0.36 10.03 8.67
N TYR A 118 -1.66 10.20 8.83
CA TYR A 118 -2.67 9.20 8.44
C TYR A 118 -3.21 9.40 7.02
N ASN A 119 -2.86 10.49 6.36
CA ASN A 119 -3.31 10.76 4.99
C ASN A 119 -2.93 9.65 3.98
N PRO A 120 -1.76 8.99 4.07
CA PRO A 120 -1.44 7.86 3.18
C PRO A 120 -2.45 6.71 3.21
N TYR A 121 -3.20 6.54 4.31
CA TYR A 121 -4.19 5.46 4.46
C TYR A 121 -5.60 5.84 4.00
N ARG A 122 -5.79 7.09 3.49
CA ARG A 122 -7.06 7.56 2.95
C ARG A 122 -7.36 7.10 1.52
N TRP A 123 -6.47 6.34 0.92
CA TRP A 123 -6.71 5.71 -0.39
C TRP A 123 -8.00 4.89 -0.42
N ARG A 124 -8.39 4.27 0.70
CA ARG A 124 -9.67 3.57 0.86
C ARG A 124 -10.90 4.48 0.72
N GLU A 125 -10.73 5.79 0.87
CA GLU A 125 -11.72 6.83 0.62
C GLU A 125 -11.61 7.37 -0.82
N GLY A 126 -10.73 6.79 -1.65
CA GLY A 126 -10.42 7.26 -2.99
C GLY A 126 -9.51 8.49 -3.03
N ILE A 127 -8.80 8.80 -1.95
CA ILE A 127 -7.90 9.96 -1.84
C ILE A 127 -6.46 9.47 -1.81
N ILE A 128 -5.64 9.92 -2.75
CA ILE A 128 -4.20 9.69 -2.82
C ILE A 128 -3.51 10.95 -2.30
N SER A 129 -2.75 10.83 -1.22
CA SER A 129 -2.09 11.98 -0.57
C SER A 129 -0.59 11.80 -0.51
N PHE A 130 0.13 12.88 -0.77
CA PHE A 130 1.58 12.96 -0.67
C PHE A 130 1.98 14.17 0.16
N LYS A 131 2.99 14.03 0.99
CA LYS A 131 3.60 15.11 1.76
C LYS A 131 5.10 15.07 1.55
N ASP A 132 5.64 16.12 0.95
CA ASP A 132 7.09 16.25 0.67
C ASP A 132 7.68 14.98 0.04
N ALA A 133 6.98 14.40 -0.93
CA ALA A 133 7.36 13.17 -1.58
C ALA A 133 8.15 13.44 -2.86
N THR A 134 9.15 12.60 -3.16
CA THR A 134 9.91 12.72 -4.41
C THR A 134 9.04 12.37 -5.61
N PHE A 135 9.32 13.02 -6.75
CA PHE A 135 8.59 12.77 -7.99
C PHE A 135 8.57 11.29 -8.40
N PRO A 136 9.71 10.55 -8.38
CA PRO A 136 9.69 9.12 -8.67
C PRO A 136 8.80 8.31 -7.72
N TYR A 137 8.78 8.64 -6.43
CA TYR A 137 7.90 7.98 -5.47
C TYR A 137 6.42 8.22 -5.78
N ILE A 138 6.05 9.46 -6.14
CA ILE A 138 4.68 9.80 -6.54
C ILE A 138 4.28 9.02 -7.79
N ILE A 139 5.15 8.96 -8.80
CA ILE A 139 4.89 8.23 -10.05
C ILE A 139 4.73 6.73 -9.76
N HIS A 140 5.62 6.15 -8.95
CA HIS A 140 5.48 4.75 -8.53
C HIS A 140 4.14 4.48 -7.81
N LYS A 141 3.72 5.38 -6.93
CA LYS A 141 2.40 5.28 -6.30
C LYS A 141 1.26 5.43 -7.32
N PHE A 142 1.37 6.32 -8.31
CA PHE A 142 0.37 6.42 -9.38
C PHE A 142 0.26 5.14 -10.20
N GLU A 143 1.38 4.47 -10.52
CA GLU A 143 1.35 3.16 -11.17
C GLU A 143 0.52 2.15 -10.37
N LYS A 144 0.76 2.07 -9.05
CA LYS A 144 0.03 1.17 -8.16
C LYS A 144 -1.44 1.56 -8.02
N TYR A 145 -1.77 2.86 -7.87
CA TYR A 145 -3.14 3.33 -7.69
C TYR A 145 -3.99 3.23 -8.94
N TYR A 146 -3.43 3.57 -10.10
CA TYR A 146 -4.18 3.61 -11.36
C TYR A 146 -4.00 2.34 -12.22
N GLY A 147 -3.11 1.44 -11.81
CA GLY A 147 -2.84 0.20 -12.55
C GLY A 147 -2.28 0.45 -13.94
N VAL A 148 -1.35 1.41 -14.06
CA VAL A 148 -0.68 1.79 -15.31
C VAL A 148 0.82 1.63 -15.17
N GLU A 149 1.53 1.52 -16.27
CA GLU A 149 2.98 1.60 -16.31
C GLU A 149 3.39 3.03 -16.70
N ILE A 150 4.31 3.64 -15.94
CA ILE A 150 4.81 4.99 -16.21
C ILE A 150 6.34 4.96 -16.24
N ARG A 151 6.94 5.38 -17.35
CA ARG A 151 8.39 5.44 -17.52
C ARG A 151 8.87 6.88 -17.48
N ILE A 152 9.81 7.18 -16.57
CA ILE A 152 10.41 8.51 -16.46
C ILE A 152 11.67 8.55 -17.35
N GLU A 153 11.59 9.24 -18.48
CA GLU A 153 12.72 9.51 -19.39
C GLU A 153 13.41 10.82 -19.01
N ASN A 154 12.66 11.81 -18.50
CA ASN A 154 13.18 13.11 -18.09
C ASN A 154 13.88 13.00 -16.72
N LYS A 155 15.21 12.99 -16.73
CA LYS A 155 16.01 12.90 -15.50
C LYS A 155 15.96 14.18 -14.64
N ALA A 156 15.58 15.32 -15.21
CA ALA A 156 15.53 16.58 -14.47
C ALA A 156 14.47 16.59 -13.37
N VAL A 157 13.39 15.79 -13.52
CA VAL A 157 12.30 15.73 -12.55
C VAL A 157 12.59 14.84 -11.33
N MET A 158 13.66 14.05 -11.36
CA MET A 158 13.96 13.03 -10.34
C MET A 158 14.08 13.57 -8.91
N ASN A 159 14.57 14.81 -8.78
CA ASN A 159 14.82 15.43 -7.47
C ASN A 159 13.68 16.35 -7.01
N TYR A 160 12.64 16.53 -7.82
CA TYR A 160 11.48 17.32 -7.40
C TYR A 160 10.74 16.66 -6.26
N ARG A 161 10.27 17.48 -5.33
CA ARG A 161 9.43 17.05 -4.21
C ARG A 161 8.10 17.78 -4.25
N CYS A 162 7.03 17.03 -4.08
CA CYS A 162 5.68 17.55 -4.17
C CYS A 162 4.84 17.18 -2.95
N THR A 163 3.94 18.09 -2.61
CA THR A 163 2.87 17.84 -1.63
C THR A 163 1.54 18.03 -2.33
N GLY A 164 0.64 17.07 -2.23
CA GLY A 164 -0.65 17.16 -2.90
C GLY A 164 -1.62 16.07 -2.52
N LYS A 165 -2.88 16.27 -2.92
CA LYS A 165 -3.96 15.30 -2.79
C LYS A 165 -4.66 15.14 -4.12
N PHE A 166 -4.92 13.90 -4.50
CA PHE A 166 -5.55 13.52 -5.75
C PHE A 166 -6.75 12.63 -5.45
N ARG A 167 -7.81 12.75 -6.24
CA ARG A 167 -8.91 11.79 -6.21
C ARG A 167 -8.63 10.69 -7.22
N HIS A 168 -8.77 9.46 -6.81
CA HIS A 168 -8.61 8.31 -7.70
C HIS A 168 -9.57 8.37 -8.90
N SER A 169 -10.81 8.86 -8.67
CA SER A 169 -11.84 9.02 -9.70
C SER A 169 -11.46 9.95 -10.85
N ASP A 170 -10.55 10.90 -10.63
CA ASP A 170 -10.17 11.88 -11.65
C ASP A 170 -9.20 11.29 -12.69
N GLY A 171 -8.62 10.13 -12.40
CA GLY A 171 -7.75 9.38 -13.30
C GLY A 171 -6.32 9.90 -13.38
N VAL A 172 -5.42 9.03 -13.89
CA VAL A 172 -3.98 9.32 -13.95
C VAL A 172 -3.62 10.53 -14.83
N ARG A 173 -4.33 10.73 -15.94
CA ARG A 173 -4.06 11.88 -16.84
C ARG A 173 -4.31 13.21 -16.15
N TYR A 174 -5.37 13.30 -15.36
CA TYR A 174 -5.65 14.49 -14.57
C TYR A 174 -4.59 14.69 -13.49
N ALA A 175 -4.23 13.64 -12.77
CA ALA A 175 -3.20 13.70 -11.73
C ALA A 175 -1.84 14.16 -12.30
N LEU A 176 -1.42 13.67 -13.47
CA LEU A 176 -0.21 14.13 -14.15
C LEU A 176 -0.28 15.59 -14.57
N ARG A 177 -1.44 16.06 -15.09
CA ARG A 177 -1.64 17.48 -15.43
C ARG A 177 -1.59 18.39 -14.21
N VAL A 178 -2.03 17.93 -13.04
CA VAL A 178 -1.90 18.69 -11.80
C VAL A 178 -0.43 18.81 -11.41
N LEU A 179 0.35 17.71 -11.50
CA LEU A 179 1.80 17.76 -11.24
C LEU A 179 2.54 18.68 -12.19
N GLN A 180 2.12 18.79 -13.45
CA GLN A 180 2.72 19.72 -14.44
C GLN A 180 2.59 21.21 -14.06
N LYS A 181 1.76 21.57 -13.10
CA LYS A 181 1.68 22.96 -12.61
C LYS A 181 2.90 23.35 -11.80
N ASP A 182 3.53 22.41 -11.12
CA ASP A 182 4.64 22.62 -10.22
C ASP A 182 5.96 22.07 -10.75
N VAL A 183 5.90 21.11 -11.68
CA VAL A 183 7.07 20.40 -12.23
C VAL A 183 7.01 20.46 -13.75
N ASP A 184 8.08 20.94 -14.36
CA ASP A 184 8.18 21.05 -15.83
C ASP A 184 8.51 19.69 -16.44
N PHE A 185 7.53 19.06 -17.06
CA PHE A 185 7.64 17.84 -17.85
C PHE A 185 6.48 17.73 -18.84
N GLN A 186 6.67 16.88 -19.84
CA GLN A 186 5.59 16.46 -20.72
C GLN A 186 5.31 14.98 -20.54
N PHE A 187 4.11 14.53 -20.86
CA PHE A 187 3.82 13.12 -20.89
C PHE A 187 3.05 12.72 -22.13
N VAL A 188 3.37 11.53 -22.62
CA VAL A 188 2.76 10.92 -23.81
C VAL A 188 2.32 9.51 -23.42
N ARG A 189 1.10 9.14 -23.82
CA ARG A 189 0.59 7.78 -23.65
C ARG A 189 0.79 6.99 -24.94
N ASP A 190 1.46 5.86 -24.81
CA ASP A 190 1.49 4.83 -25.83
C ASP A 190 0.25 3.95 -25.65
N GLU A 191 -0.71 4.10 -26.56
CA GLU A 191 -1.98 3.36 -26.47
C GLU A 191 -1.83 1.88 -26.82
N GLU A 192 -0.83 1.50 -27.62
CA GLU A 192 -0.59 0.11 -28.01
C GLU A 192 0.01 -0.69 -26.85
N ASN A 193 0.96 -0.11 -26.12
CA ASN A 193 1.65 -0.77 -25.01
C ASN A 193 1.07 -0.40 -23.65
N HIS A 194 0.08 0.50 -23.57
CA HIS A 194 -0.52 1.01 -22.34
C HIS A 194 0.49 1.64 -21.36
N ILE A 195 1.58 2.25 -21.90
CA ILE A 195 2.63 2.89 -21.13
C ILE A 195 2.49 4.41 -21.23
N ILE A 196 2.77 5.11 -20.13
CA ILE A 196 2.89 6.57 -20.12
C ILE A 196 4.38 6.93 -20.01
N TYR A 197 4.89 7.73 -20.91
CA TYR A 197 6.26 8.24 -20.88
C TYR A 197 6.26 9.67 -20.36
N ILE A 198 7.12 9.96 -19.37
CA ILE A 198 7.40 11.30 -18.85
C ILE A 198 8.69 11.80 -19.49
N LYS A 199 8.59 12.87 -20.32
CA LYS A 199 9.64 13.45 -21.15
C LYS A 199 10.08 14.83 -20.65
#